data_a7726d46824d19a2ba318e4eb9633b95
#
_entry.id   a7726d46824d19a2ba318e4eb9633b95
#
_cell.length_a   1.000
_cell.length_b   1.000
_cell.length_c   1.000
_cell.angle_alpha   90.00
_cell.angle_beta   90.00
_cell.angle_gamma   90.00
#
_symmetry.space_group_name_H-M   'P 1'
#
loop_
_entity.id
_entity.type
_entity.pdbx_description
1 polymer ?
#
loop_
_entity_poly.entity_id
_entity_poly.type
_entity_poly.pdbx_seq_one_letter_code
_entity_poly.pdbx_strand_id
1 'polypeptide(L)' 'MDTFPTIDPDTIKALLRHEEAHAAYDRALASGRLSHDEDADNYVGDFMFMGPRADGRDVFKHSFTRQYLA' A
#
# COMPACT_ATOMS: atom_id res chain seq x y z
N MET A 1 3.23 -5.67 37.21
CA MET A 1 2.95 -6.17 36.31
C MET A 1 3.10 -5.56 35.17
N ASP A 2 3.43 -5.58 34.70
CA ASP A 2 3.21 -5.12 33.70
C ASP A 2 2.77 -5.64 32.77
N THR A 3 2.56 -5.31 32.51
CA THR A 3 1.60 -5.76 31.62
C THR A 3 1.84 -5.20 30.32
N PHE A 4 1.76 -6.02 29.34
CA PHE A 4 1.77 -5.57 27.99
C PHE A 4 0.56 -4.70 27.78
N PRO A 5 0.72 -3.54 27.13
CA PRO A 5 -0.45 -2.77 26.76
C PRO A 5 -1.34 -3.63 25.85
N THR A 6 -2.60 -3.63 26.13
CA THR A 6 -3.56 -4.32 25.29
C THR A 6 -3.62 -3.60 23.95
N ILE A 7 -3.28 -4.31 22.90
CA ILE A 7 -3.41 -3.76 21.55
C ILE A 7 -4.87 -3.90 21.15
N ASP A 8 -5.52 -2.79 20.88
CA ASP A 8 -6.93 -2.84 20.49
C ASP A 8 -7.09 -3.33 19.04
N PRO A 9 -8.28 -3.80 18.66
CA PRO A 9 -8.50 -4.33 17.31
C PRO A 9 -8.23 -3.34 16.19
N ASP A 10 -8.47 -2.06 16.42
CA ASP A 10 -8.21 -1.04 15.38
C ASP A 10 -6.72 -0.87 15.12
N THR A 11 -5.90 -0.94 16.18
CA THR A 11 -4.45 -0.89 16.05
C THR A 11 -3.94 -2.11 15.29
N ILE A 12 -4.47 -3.29 15.59
CA ILE A 12 -4.10 -4.52 14.88
C ILE A 12 -4.45 -4.41 13.40
N LYS A 13 -5.64 -3.92 13.07
CA LYS A 13 -6.06 -3.71 11.68
C LYS A 13 -5.15 -2.73 10.95
N ALA A 14 -4.76 -1.65 11.63
CA ALA A 14 -3.86 -0.65 11.04
C ALA A 14 -2.50 -1.26 10.73
N LEU A 15 -1.95 -2.08 11.63
CA LEU A 15 -0.68 -2.76 11.41
C LEU A 15 -0.75 -3.74 10.25
N LEU A 16 -1.84 -4.51 10.16
CA LEU A 16 -2.03 -5.47 9.07
C LEU A 16 -2.16 -4.76 7.73
N ARG A 17 -2.87 -3.63 7.69
CA ARG A 17 -2.98 -2.82 6.47
C ARG A 17 -1.62 -2.27 6.05
N HIS A 18 -0.81 -1.87 7.02
CA HIS A 18 0.53 -1.37 6.73
C HIS A 18 1.39 -2.46 6.11
N GLU A 19 1.35 -3.67 6.63
CA GLU A 19 2.09 -4.81 6.08
C GLU A 19 1.59 -5.17 4.69
N GLU A 20 0.28 -5.18 4.48
CA GLU A 20 -0.32 -5.45 3.18
C GLU A 20 0.10 -4.42 2.15
N ALA A 21 0.09 -3.14 2.54
CA ALA A 21 0.51 -2.05 1.66
C ALA A 21 1.98 -2.20 1.28
N HIS A 22 2.83 -2.46 2.27
CA HIS A 22 4.25 -2.63 2.03
C HIS A 22 4.52 -3.77 1.04
N ALA A 23 3.87 -4.91 1.24
CA ALA A 23 4.00 -6.06 0.34
C ALA A 23 3.49 -5.73 -1.06
N ALA A 24 2.39 -4.98 -1.16
CA ALA A 24 1.83 -4.57 -2.44
C ALA A 24 2.78 -3.64 -3.19
N TYR A 25 3.40 -2.68 -2.50
CA TYR A 25 4.40 -1.80 -3.12
C TYR A 25 5.61 -2.60 -3.60
N ASP A 26 6.09 -3.55 -2.80
CA ASP A 26 7.23 -4.39 -3.20
C ASP A 26 6.91 -5.18 -4.47
N ARG A 27 5.70 -5.75 -4.56
CA ARG A 27 5.28 -6.47 -5.76
C ARG A 27 5.20 -5.56 -6.97
N ALA A 28 4.65 -4.36 -6.79
CA ALA A 28 4.50 -3.40 -7.87
C ALA A 28 5.86 -2.91 -8.39
N LEU A 29 6.79 -2.67 -7.48
CA LEU A 29 8.15 -2.27 -7.85
C LEU A 29 8.87 -3.40 -8.58
N ALA A 30 8.74 -4.64 -8.09
CA ALA A 30 9.38 -5.79 -8.71
C ALA A 30 8.84 -6.07 -10.12
N SER A 31 7.56 -5.80 -10.35
CA SER A 31 6.92 -6.04 -11.65
C SER A 31 7.04 -4.86 -12.62
N GLY A 32 7.53 -3.72 -12.16
CA GLY A 32 7.62 -2.51 -12.98
C GLY A 32 6.35 -1.69 -13.05
N ARG A 33 5.30 -2.07 -12.32
CA ARG A 33 4.06 -1.28 -12.26
C ARG A 33 4.29 0.07 -11.59
N LEU A 34 5.17 0.09 -10.59
CA LEU A 34 5.61 1.33 -9.95
C LEU A 34 7.12 1.44 -10.07
N SER A 35 7.64 2.64 -9.90
CA SER A 35 9.06 2.96 -10.06
C SER A 35 9.57 3.74 -8.86
N HIS A 36 10.86 3.61 -8.59
CA HIS A 36 11.56 4.47 -7.63
C HIS A 36 11.98 5.81 -8.24
N ASP A 37 11.82 5.97 -9.56
CA ASP A 37 12.22 7.20 -10.26
C ASP A 37 11.17 8.28 -10.00
N GLU A 38 11.57 9.34 -9.31
CA GLU A 38 10.69 10.44 -8.95
C GLU A 38 10.12 11.17 -10.17
N ASP A 39 10.81 11.12 -11.30
CA ASP A 39 10.38 11.77 -12.54
C ASP A 39 9.47 10.87 -13.38
N ALA A 40 9.31 9.61 -13.01
CA ALA A 40 8.45 8.70 -13.75
C ALA A 40 6.97 8.91 -13.38
N ASP A 41 6.09 8.71 -14.36
CA ASP A 41 4.65 8.82 -14.14
C ASP A 41 4.13 7.82 -13.10
N ASN A 42 4.83 6.68 -12.95
CA ASN A 42 4.47 5.63 -11.99
C ASN A 42 5.32 5.67 -10.73
N TYR A 43 5.82 6.83 -10.34
CA TYR A 43 6.62 6.95 -9.13
C TYR A 43 5.84 6.46 -7.90
N VAL A 44 6.44 5.53 -7.16
CA VAL A 44 5.79 4.86 -6.02
C VAL A 44 5.33 5.84 -4.94
N GLY A 45 6.10 6.92 -4.73
CA GLY A 45 5.77 7.92 -3.71
C GLY A 45 4.49 8.70 -3.99
N ASP A 46 3.99 8.67 -5.22
CA ASP A 46 2.76 9.37 -5.61
C ASP A 46 1.52 8.49 -5.50
N PHE A 47 1.66 7.22 -5.15
CA PHE A 47 0.54 6.28 -5.14
C PHE A 47 0.20 5.79 -3.75
N MET A 48 -1.09 5.68 -3.48
CA MET A 48 -1.63 5.09 -2.25
C MET A 48 -2.17 3.70 -2.56
N PHE A 49 -1.88 2.75 -1.67
CA PHE A 49 -2.45 1.41 -1.80
C PHE A 49 -3.91 1.43 -1.35
N MET A 50 -4.81 1.01 -2.22
CA MET A 50 -6.26 1.03 -1.97
C MET A 50 -6.83 -0.34 -1.60
N GLY A 51 -5.98 -1.36 -1.54
CA GLY A 51 -6.41 -2.72 -1.24
C GLY A 51 -6.44 -3.60 -2.48
N PRO A 52 -6.68 -4.90 -2.29
CA PRO A 52 -6.78 -5.82 -3.43
C PRO A 52 -8.15 -5.72 -4.09
N ARG A 53 -8.19 -5.95 -5.41
CA ARG A 53 -9.45 -6.13 -6.13
C ARG A 53 -9.98 -7.54 -5.87
N ALA A 54 -11.23 -7.76 -6.28
CA ALA A 54 -11.85 -9.07 -6.14
C ALA A 54 -11.08 -10.17 -6.88
N ASP A 55 -10.32 -9.83 -7.92
CA ASP A 55 -9.50 -10.76 -8.69
C ASP A 55 -8.10 -10.95 -8.07
N GLY A 56 -7.83 -10.37 -6.90
CA GLY A 56 -6.55 -10.50 -6.21
C GLY A 56 -5.49 -9.51 -6.66
N ARG A 57 -5.82 -8.60 -7.57
CA ARG A 57 -4.87 -7.62 -8.09
C ARG A 57 -4.76 -6.43 -7.14
N ASP A 58 -3.54 -5.98 -6.89
CA ASP A 58 -3.30 -4.79 -6.05
C ASP A 58 -3.76 -3.52 -6.78
N VAL A 59 -4.47 -2.65 -6.07
CA VAL A 59 -4.98 -1.40 -6.63
C VAL A 59 -4.30 -0.23 -5.95
N PHE A 60 -3.80 0.69 -6.75
CA PHE A 60 -3.18 1.93 -6.27
C PHE A 60 -3.94 3.13 -6.84
N LYS A 61 -3.89 4.23 -6.11
CA LYS A 61 -4.54 5.47 -6.50
C LYS A 61 -3.55 6.61 -6.43
N HIS A 62 -3.45 7.39 -7.48
CA HIS A 62 -2.56 8.55 -7.51
C HIS A 62 -3.04 9.61 -6.52
N SER A 63 -2.15 10.11 -5.67
CA SER A 63 -2.49 11.04 -4.59
C SER A 63 -3.01 12.38 -5.10
N PHE A 64 -2.51 12.83 -6.24
CA PHE A 64 -2.86 14.14 -6.79
C PHE A 64 -3.95 14.05 -7.85
N THR A 65 -3.79 13.17 -8.82
CA THR A 65 -4.75 13.06 -9.93
C THR A 65 -5.98 12.25 -9.57
N ARG A 66 -5.92 11.46 -8.52
CA ARG A 66 -6.99 10.56 -8.06
C ARG A 66 -7.31 9.45 -9.04
N GLN A 67 -6.45 9.21 -10.02
CA GLN A 67 -6.62 8.13 -10.97
C GLN A 67 -6.13 6.81 -10.39
N TYR A 68 -6.85 5.73 -10.73
CA TYR A 68 -6.50 4.40 -10.26
C TYR A 68 -5.52 3.73 -11.21
N LEU A 69 -4.57 3.03 -10.62
CA LEU A 69 -3.69 2.11 -11.32
C LEU A 69 -4.09 0.69 -10.89
N ALA A 70 -4.61 -0.05 -11.78
CA ALA A 70 -5.08 -1.42 -11.49
C ALA A 70 -4.14 -2.46 -12.10
#